data_74a4a3627266d181934543a75471455d
#
_entry.id   74a4a3627266d181934543a75471455d
#
_cell.length_a   1.000
_cell.length_b   1.000
_cell.length_c   1.000
_cell.angle_alpha   90.00
_cell.angle_beta   90.00
_cell.angle_gamma   90.00
#
_symmetry.space_group_name_H-M   'P 1'
#
loop_
_entity.id
_entity.type
_entity.pdbx_description
1 polymer ?
#
loop_
_entity_poly.entity_id
_entity_poly.type
_entity_poly.pdbx_seq_one_letter_code
_entity_poly.pdbx_strand_id
1 'polypeptide(L)'
;MSKGFLIFAHNNNEIDYLKLAVVNSLLIKQNCDIKDVTVVTNQASYDYTTSELGEDFVNNSISNIIITEKDKHFKNTNTRLYKDTSHTSKPLPFYNVDRCDAYNLSPYDETLLIDADYLILSDTLNSCWGHENEFMMNWSYQDIMSERDDPTLKRLSGTGITMYWATVVYFKKSAFAEQFFKTVAHVRDNREFYQDVYKWPGNLYRNDYSFSVAAHMMSGFVDKGIPQLPVPHLYKTF
;
A
#
# COMPACT_ATOMS: atom_id res chain seq x y z
N MET A 1 -8.01 -22.58 -0.20
CA MET A 1 -7.32 -21.37 0.27
C MET A 1 -8.14 -20.16 -0.14
N SER A 2 -8.50 -19.32 0.82
CA SER A 2 -9.21 -18.06 0.58
C SER A 2 -8.28 -17.03 -0.07
N LYS A 3 -8.82 -16.22 -0.98
CA LYS A 3 -8.05 -15.20 -1.72
C LYS A 3 -8.82 -13.89 -1.71
N GLY A 4 -8.12 -12.77 -1.63
CA GLY A 4 -8.80 -11.48 -1.68
C GLY A 4 -7.85 -10.29 -1.64
N PHE A 5 -8.44 -9.14 -1.87
CA PHE A 5 -7.76 -7.84 -1.84
C PHE A 5 -7.91 -7.21 -0.46
N LEU A 6 -6.85 -6.53 -0.01
CA LEU A 6 -6.84 -5.74 1.22
C LEU A 6 -6.47 -4.30 0.90
N ILE A 7 -7.30 -3.35 1.35
CA ILE A 7 -7.12 -1.92 1.10
C ILE A 7 -7.18 -1.18 2.43
N PHE A 8 -6.17 -0.32 2.71
CA PHE A 8 -6.22 0.63 3.81
C PHE A 8 -6.75 1.96 3.29
N ALA A 9 -7.82 2.47 3.90
CA ALA A 9 -8.55 3.62 3.40
C ALA A 9 -9.03 4.52 4.55
N HIS A 10 -8.10 5.29 5.13
CA HIS A 10 -8.40 6.30 6.15
C HIS A 10 -8.43 7.68 5.51
N ASN A 11 -9.59 8.34 5.57
CA ASN A 11 -9.79 9.66 4.99
C ASN A 11 -8.94 10.72 5.70
N ASN A 12 -8.58 11.74 4.95
CA ASN A 12 -8.07 12.99 5.51
C ASN A 12 -9.05 14.13 5.21
N ASN A 13 -8.67 15.37 5.53
CA ASN A 13 -9.57 16.52 5.40
C ASN A 13 -9.94 16.88 3.94
N GLU A 14 -9.28 16.29 2.95
CA GLU A 14 -9.42 16.65 1.54
C GLU A 14 -9.68 15.44 0.64
N ILE A 15 -9.16 14.27 1.03
CA ILE A 15 -9.22 13.05 0.21
C ILE A 15 -10.06 12.02 0.94
N ASP A 16 -11.13 11.59 0.30
CA ASP A 16 -11.94 10.46 0.73
C ASP A 16 -11.36 9.15 0.18
N TYR A 17 -10.39 8.60 0.92
CA TYR A 17 -9.76 7.32 0.56
C TYR A 17 -10.74 6.15 0.60
N LEU A 18 -11.76 6.20 1.47
CA LEU A 18 -12.76 5.14 1.52
C LEU A 18 -13.64 5.16 0.27
N LYS A 19 -13.99 6.32 -0.26
CA LYS A 19 -14.68 6.44 -1.55
C LYS A 19 -13.84 5.88 -2.70
N LEU A 20 -12.52 6.14 -2.70
CA LEU A 20 -11.60 5.54 -3.67
C LEU A 20 -11.56 4.00 -3.53
N ALA A 21 -11.55 3.47 -2.30
CA ALA A 21 -11.60 2.03 -2.05
C ALA A 21 -12.93 1.41 -2.50
N VAL A 22 -14.07 2.10 -2.34
CA VAL A 22 -15.38 1.66 -2.88
C VAL A 22 -15.31 1.55 -4.41
N VAL A 23 -14.82 2.59 -5.08
CA VAL A 23 -14.66 2.58 -6.55
C VAL A 23 -13.74 1.43 -6.97
N ASN A 24 -12.61 1.27 -6.29
CA ASN A 24 -11.65 0.22 -6.61
C ASN A 24 -12.23 -1.17 -6.37
N SER A 25 -13.04 -1.36 -5.32
CA SER A 25 -13.77 -2.61 -5.07
C SER A 25 -14.73 -2.96 -6.22
N LEU A 26 -15.44 -1.98 -6.77
CA LEU A 26 -16.29 -2.18 -7.94
C LEU A 26 -15.49 -2.55 -9.19
N LEU A 27 -14.34 -1.90 -9.40
CA LEU A 27 -13.43 -2.22 -10.51
C LEU A 27 -12.83 -3.63 -10.38
N ILE A 28 -12.45 -4.04 -9.17
CA ILE A 28 -12.00 -5.41 -8.88
C ILE A 28 -13.12 -6.42 -9.22
N LYS A 29 -14.34 -6.17 -8.77
CA LYS A 29 -15.50 -7.03 -9.06
C LYS A 29 -15.77 -7.16 -10.56
N GLN A 30 -15.49 -6.11 -11.32
CA GLN A 30 -15.67 -6.09 -12.77
C GLN A 30 -14.53 -6.80 -13.52
N ASN A 31 -13.28 -6.57 -13.10
CA ASN A 31 -12.11 -6.91 -13.92
C ASN A 31 -11.33 -8.14 -13.42
N CYS A 32 -11.46 -8.55 -12.16
CA CYS A 32 -10.71 -9.64 -11.58
C CYS A 32 -11.52 -10.91 -11.39
N ASP A 33 -10.84 -12.07 -11.35
CA ASP A 33 -11.45 -13.36 -11.03
C ASP A 33 -11.80 -13.45 -9.54
N ILE A 34 -10.90 -13.00 -8.67
CA ILE A 34 -11.13 -12.89 -7.23
C ILE A 34 -11.79 -11.56 -6.94
N LYS A 35 -12.95 -11.61 -6.28
CA LYS A 35 -13.84 -10.45 -6.07
C LYS A 35 -13.97 -10.05 -4.61
N ASP A 36 -13.34 -10.80 -3.72
CA ASP A 36 -13.38 -10.52 -2.30
C ASP A 36 -12.44 -9.36 -1.95
N VAL A 37 -13.00 -8.31 -1.38
CA VAL A 37 -12.29 -7.10 -0.98
C VAL A 37 -12.57 -6.80 0.48
N THR A 38 -11.50 -6.74 1.29
CA THR A 38 -11.55 -6.24 2.66
C THR A 38 -10.96 -4.84 2.70
N VAL A 39 -11.68 -3.90 3.29
CA VAL A 39 -11.21 -2.53 3.51
C VAL A 39 -10.99 -2.28 4.99
N VAL A 40 -9.80 -1.79 5.34
CA VAL A 40 -9.44 -1.33 6.69
C VAL A 40 -9.60 0.19 6.75
N THR A 41 -10.43 0.68 7.65
CA THR A 41 -10.72 2.10 7.79
C THR A 41 -10.96 2.47 9.26
N ASN A 42 -11.29 3.71 9.56
CA ASN A 42 -11.74 4.13 10.90
C ASN A 42 -13.21 4.58 10.87
N GLN A 43 -13.82 4.67 12.05
CA GLN A 43 -15.24 5.02 12.17
C GLN A 43 -15.56 6.36 11.50
N ALA A 44 -14.73 7.39 11.68
CA ALA A 44 -14.98 8.71 11.10
C ALA A 44 -14.98 8.70 9.57
N SER A 45 -14.08 7.91 8.94
CA SER A 45 -14.07 7.72 7.48
C SER A 45 -15.30 6.96 7.01
N TYR A 46 -15.69 5.92 7.74
CA TYR A 46 -16.89 5.13 7.44
C TYR A 46 -18.15 5.98 7.50
N ASP A 47 -18.37 6.71 8.61
CA ASP A 47 -19.54 7.56 8.80
C ASP A 47 -19.62 8.65 7.72
N TYR A 48 -18.48 9.28 7.38
CA TYR A 48 -18.45 10.30 6.33
C TYR A 48 -18.83 9.72 4.97
N THR A 49 -18.16 8.65 4.54
CA THR A 49 -18.38 8.08 3.19
C THR A 49 -19.78 7.46 3.06
N THR A 50 -20.31 6.84 4.13
CA THR A 50 -21.68 6.29 4.13
C THR A 50 -22.73 7.38 4.11
N SER A 51 -22.48 8.55 4.73
CA SER A 51 -23.39 9.71 4.64
C SER A 51 -23.48 10.26 3.20
N GLU A 52 -22.42 10.16 2.42
CA GLU A 52 -22.35 10.66 1.04
C GLU A 52 -22.91 9.66 0.02
N LEU A 53 -22.58 8.38 0.15
CA LEU A 53 -22.90 7.35 -0.83
C LEU A 53 -24.12 6.47 -0.45
N GLY A 54 -24.53 6.50 0.82
CA GLY A 54 -25.49 5.57 1.39
C GLY A 54 -24.82 4.30 1.95
N GLU A 55 -25.23 3.92 3.15
CA GLU A 55 -24.65 2.78 3.88
C GLU A 55 -24.80 1.46 3.11
N ASP A 56 -26.00 1.19 2.58
CA ASP A 56 -26.26 -0.01 1.80
C ASP A 56 -25.37 -0.11 0.57
N PHE A 57 -25.11 1.01 -0.11
CA PHE A 57 -24.24 1.02 -1.29
C PHE A 57 -22.78 0.68 -0.91
N VAL A 58 -22.26 1.29 0.15
CA VAL A 58 -20.90 1.02 0.62
C VAL A 58 -20.75 -0.43 1.05
N ASN A 59 -21.67 -0.94 1.88
CA ASN A 59 -21.63 -2.31 2.39
C ASN A 59 -21.83 -3.38 1.30
N ASN A 60 -22.60 -3.09 0.25
CA ASN A 60 -22.75 -3.99 -0.91
C ASN A 60 -21.55 -3.94 -1.87
N SER A 61 -20.81 -2.83 -1.87
CA SER A 61 -19.63 -2.66 -2.73
C SER A 61 -18.41 -3.38 -2.20
N ILE A 62 -18.25 -3.50 -0.89
CA ILE A 62 -17.09 -4.07 -0.19
C ILE A 62 -17.51 -5.38 0.47
N SER A 63 -16.68 -6.43 0.37
CA SER A 63 -17.02 -7.76 0.94
C SER A 63 -16.90 -7.78 2.47
N ASN A 64 -15.93 -7.03 3.02
CA ASN A 64 -15.72 -6.93 4.46
C ASN A 64 -15.08 -5.59 4.83
N ILE A 65 -15.56 -4.97 5.90
CA ILE A 65 -15.02 -3.70 6.42
C ILE A 65 -14.51 -3.94 7.84
N ILE A 66 -13.24 -3.59 8.07
CA ILE A 66 -12.60 -3.66 9.37
C ILE A 66 -12.43 -2.23 9.89
N ILE A 67 -13.13 -1.91 10.96
CA ILE A 67 -12.98 -0.62 11.64
C ILE A 67 -11.84 -0.73 12.64
N THR A 68 -10.82 0.12 12.46
CA THR A 68 -9.69 0.25 13.39
C THR A 68 -9.68 1.62 14.04
N GLU A 69 -9.11 1.73 15.23
CA GLU A 69 -8.83 3.04 15.79
C GLU A 69 -7.72 3.74 14.99
N LYS A 70 -7.78 5.08 14.96
CA LYS A 70 -6.69 5.87 14.38
C LYS A 70 -5.36 5.49 15.03
N ASP A 71 -4.35 5.50 14.21
CA ASP A 71 -2.97 5.17 14.52
C ASP A 71 -2.52 5.74 15.89
N LYS A 72 -2.35 4.84 16.85
CA LYS A 72 -1.84 5.18 18.19
C LYS A 72 -0.31 5.44 18.18
N HIS A 73 0.37 5.01 17.13
CA HIS A 73 1.83 5.04 17.05
C HIS A 73 2.41 6.39 16.59
N PHE A 74 1.64 7.19 15.86
CA PHE A 74 2.08 8.50 15.40
C PHE A 74 1.36 9.63 16.15
N LYS A 75 1.96 10.10 17.23
CA LYS A 75 1.46 11.27 18.00
C LYS A 75 1.43 12.55 17.17
N ASN A 76 2.17 12.62 16.09
CA ASN A 76 2.19 13.73 15.15
C ASN A 76 1.70 13.27 13.80
N THR A 77 0.76 14.00 13.22
CA THR A 77 0.23 13.78 11.89
C THR A 77 1.37 13.76 10.88
N ASN A 78 1.56 12.62 10.22
CA ASN A 78 2.46 12.53 9.08
C ASN A 78 1.86 13.37 7.95
N THR A 79 2.41 14.56 7.72
CA THR A 79 1.89 15.50 6.73
C THR A 79 2.66 15.30 5.44
N ARG A 80 1.95 14.93 4.37
CA ARG A 80 2.50 14.83 3.02
C ARG A 80 2.15 16.06 2.21
N LEU A 81 3.08 16.41 1.32
CA LEU A 81 2.86 17.44 0.33
C LEU A 81 2.23 16.78 -0.91
N TYR A 82 0.96 17.04 -1.13
CA TYR A 82 0.26 16.63 -2.34
C TYR A 82 0.42 17.68 -3.42
N LYS A 83 0.78 17.24 -4.62
CA LYS A 83 0.98 18.10 -5.78
C LYS A 83 -0.01 17.66 -6.85
N ASP A 84 -1.20 18.26 -6.86
CA ASP A 84 -2.21 17.99 -7.89
C ASP A 84 -1.83 18.60 -9.24
N THR A 85 -1.12 19.71 -9.18
CA THR A 85 -0.58 20.38 -10.37
C THR A 85 0.84 20.86 -10.10
N SER A 86 1.57 21.26 -11.14
CA SER A 86 2.89 21.87 -11.00
C SER A 86 2.88 23.19 -10.19
N HIS A 87 1.71 23.77 -9.95
CA HIS A 87 1.56 25.08 -9.32
C HIS A 87 0.92 25.02 -7.93
N THR A 88 0.30 23.90 -7.55
CA THR A 88 -0.36 23.75 -6.25
C THR A 88 0.28 22.63 -5.47
N SER A 89 0.74 22.95 -4.26
CA SER A 89 1.14 21.94 -3.29
C SER A 89 0.43 22.20 -1.96
N LYS A 90 -0.21 21.17 -1.40
CA LYS A 90 -0.98 21.28 -0.17
C LYS A 90 -0.45 20.27 0.85
N PRO A 91 -0.08 20.70 2.07
CA PRO A 91 0.26 19.78 3.13
C PRO A 91 -1.03 19.15 3.67
N LEU A 92 -1.16 17.83 3.57
CA LEU A 92 -2.30 17.08 4.08
C LEU A 92 -1.82 15.96 5.01
N PRO A 93 -2.58 15.65 6.09
CA PRO A 93 -2.25 14.52 6.94
C PRO A 93 -2.38 13.21 6.17
N PHE A 94 -1.50 12.26 6.47
CA PHE A 94 -1.51 10.92 5.91
C PHE A 94 -1.69 9.90 7.03
N TYR A 95 -2.82 9.20 7.02
CA TYR A 95 -3.22 8.27 8.08
C TYR A 95 -3.03 6.79 7.72
N ASN A 96 -2.72 6.46 6.45
CA ASN A 96 -2.58 5.07 6.00
C ASN A 96 -1.15 4.53 6.25
N VAL A 97 -0.66 4.69 7.49
CA VAL A 97 0.70 4.29 7.90
C VAL A 97 0.78 2.86 8.44
N ASP A 98 -0.38 2.25 8.76
CA ASP A 98 -0.47 0.95 9.44
C ASP A 98 -0.54 -0.24 8.47
N ARG A 99 -0.02 -0.08 7.24
CA ARG A 99 0.06 -1.19 6.28
C ARG A 99 0.92 -2.36 6.77
N CYS A 100 1.78 -2.15 7.75
CA CYS A 100 2.50 -3.21 8.43
C CYS A 100 1.60 -4.21 9.17
N ASP A 101 0.35 -3.82 9.49
CA ASP A 101 -0.62 -4.71 10.13
C ASP A 101 -1.40 -5.58 9.13
N ALA A 102 -1.09 -5.46 7.83
CA ALA A 102 -1.81 -6.17 6.78
C ALA A 102 -1.84 -7.68 6.95
N TYR A 103 -0.75 -8.27 7.44
CA TYR A 103 -0.71 -9.72 7.72
C TYR A 103 -1.78 -10.14 8.74
N ASN A 104 -1.89 -9.40 9.82
CA ASN A 104 -2.82 -9.72 10.91
C ASN A 104 -4.28 -9.39 10.54
N LEU A 105 -4.49 -8.31 9.78
CA LEU A 105 -5.82 -7.82 9.42
C LEU A 105 -6.42 -8.52 8.20
N SER A 106 -5.59 -9.11 7.33
CA SER A 106 -6.11 -9.85 6.19
C SER A 106 -6.84 -11.13 6.63
N PRO A 107 -8.09 -11.36 6.21
CA PRO A 107 -8.82 -12.59 6.48
C PRO A 107 -8.48 -13.73 5.49
N TYR A 108 -7.59 -13.48 4.53
CA TYR A 108 -7.32 -14.40 3.43
C TYR A 108 -6.04 -15.19 3.60
N ASP A 109 -5.99 -16.40 3.03
CA ASP A 109 -4.77 -17.20 2.93
C ASP A 109 -3.77 -16.60 1.91
N GLU A 110 -4.29 -16.05 0.81
CA GLU A 110 -3.53 -15.29 -0.19
C GLU A 110 -4.12 -13.89 -0.29
N THR A 111 -3.28 -12.86 -0.23
CA THR A 111 -3.71 -11.46 -0.19
C THR A 111 -2.96 -10.62 -1.22
N LEU A 112 -3.69 -9.81 -1.97
CA LEU A 112 -3.16 -8.65 -2.67
C LEU A 112 -3.49 -7.39 -1.85
N LEU A 113 -2.47 -6.85 -1.18
CA LEU A 113 -2.54 -5.57 -0.49
C LEU A 113 -2.30 -4.47 -1.52
N ILE A 114 -3.27 -3.56 -1.70
CA ILE A 114 -3.20 -2.49 -2.70
C ILE A 114 -3.49 -1.11 -2.09
N ASP A 115 -2.99 -0.06 -2.72
CA ASP A 115 -3.36 1.32 -2.37
C ASP A 115 -4.79 1.62 -2.81
N ALA A 116 -5.51 2.43 -2.04
CA ALA A 116 -6.89 2.80 -2.34
C ALA A 116 -7.03 3.55 -3.69
N ASP A 117 -5.99 4.30 -4.05
CA ASP A 117 -5.89 5.11 -5.29
C ASP A 117 -5.22 4.36 -6.46
N TYR A 118 -4.83 3.09 -6.27
CA TYR A 118 -4.34 2.23 -7.35
C TYR A 118 -5.49 1.50 -8.01
N LEU A 119 -6.09 2.11 -9.02
CA LEU A 119 -7.30 1.61 -9.68
C LEU A 119 -7.02 0.36 -10.52
N ILE A 120 -7.80 -0.69 -10.30
CA ILE A 120 -7.68 -1.99 -11.01
C ILE A 120 -8.52 -1.96 -12.28
N LEU A 121 -7.91 -1.56 -13.39
CA LEU A 121 -8.59 -1.36 -14.68
C LEU A 121 -8.51 -2.58 -15.61
N SER A 122 -7.83 -3.65 -15.21
CA SER A 122 -7.67 -4.88 -15.99
C SER A 122 -7.50 -6.10 -15.09
N ASP A 123 -7.45 -7.25 -15.69
CA ASP A 123 -7.24 -8.57 -15.06
C ASP A 123 -5.76 -8.90 -14.76
N THR A 124 -4.85 -7.98 -15.00
CA THR A 124 -3.39 -8.21 -14.92
C THR A 124 -2.95 -8.83 -13.59
N LEU A 125 -3.57 -8.44 -12.47
CA LEU A 125 -3.24 -8.97 -11.15
C LEU A 125 -3.73 -10.40 -10.91
N ASN A 126 -4.58 -10.97 -11.78
CA ASN A 126 -5.01 -12.36 -11.67
C ASN A 126 -3.83 -13.34 -11.75
N SER A 127 -2.75 -12.96 -12.45
CA SER A 127 -1.51 -13.74 -12.55
C SER A 127 -0.76 -13.92 -11.22
N CYS A 128 -1.07 -13.11 -10.20
CA CYS A 128 -0.45 -13.23 -8.89
C CYS A 128 -0.99 -14.42 -8.08
N TRP A 129 -2.24 -14.84 -8.34
CA TRP A 129 -2.90 -15.84 -7.52
C TRP A 129 -2.35 -17.26 -7.74
N GLY A 130 -2.09 -17.95 -6.62
CA GLY A 130 -1.56 -19.32 -6.67
C GLY A 130 -0.09 -19.41 -7.08
N HIS A 131 0.62 -18.28 -7.13
CA HIS A 131 2.04 -18.24 -7.47
C HIS A 131 2.86 -19.07 -6.46
N GLU A 132 4.00 -19.64 -6.88
CA GLU A 132 4.87 -20.42 -5.99
C GLU A 132 5.49 -19.58 -4.87
N ASN A 133 5.87 -18.35 -5.17
CA ASN A 133 6.39 -17.41 -4.18
C ASN A 133 5.34 -17.05 -3.13
N GLU A 134 5.75 -17.01 -1.88
CA GLU A 134 4.88 -16.64 -0.76
C GLU A 134 4.79 -15.14 -0.51
N PHE A 135 5.69 -14.37 -1.12
CA PHE A 135 5.74 -12.91 -0.99
C PHE A 135 6.35 -12.28 -2.24
N MET A 136 5.71 -11.25 -2.78
CA MET A 136 6.17 -10.55 -3.98
C MET A 136 5.88 -9.05 -3.91
N MET A 137 6.82 -8.23 -4.39
CA MET A 137 6.70 -6.78 -4.52
C MET A 137 7.48 -6.29 -5.74
N ASN A 138 7.00 -5.25 -6.41
CA ASN A 138 7.74 -4.65 -7.53
C ASN A 138 8.70 -3.55 -7.08
N TRP A 139 9.85 -3.49 -7.74
CA TRP A 139 10.74 -2.32 -7.73
C TRP A 139 10.70 -1.53 -9.06
N SER A 140 10.00 -2.06 -10.07
CA SER A 140 9.83 -1.39 -11.36
C SER A 140 8.45 -0.74 -11.44
N TYR A 141 8.39 0.41 -12.07
CA TYR A 141 7.18 1.12 -12.39
C TYR A 141 7.28 1.75 -13.78
N GLN A 142 6.15 2.09 -14.37
CA GLN A 142 6.05 2.90 -15.57
C GLN A 142 5.15 4.10 -15.30
N ASP A 143 5.62 5.29 -15.62
CA ASP A 143 4.78 6.49 -15.62
C ASP A 143 3.84 6.41 -16.83
N ILE A 144 2.53 6.56 -16.59
CA ILE A 144 1.50 6.55 -17.64
C ILE A 144 1.72 7.70 -18.62
N MET A 145 2.24 8.83 -18.14
CA MET A 145 2.53 10.00 -18.96
C MET A 145 3.86 9.89 -19.71
N SER A 146 4.65 8.84 -19.49
CA SER A 146 5.94 8.51 -20.11
C SER A 146 7.05 9.59 -20.02
N GLU A 147 6.88 10.60 -19.18
CA GLU A 147 7.75 11.78 -19.17
C GLU A 147 8.69 11.84 -17.96
N ARG A 148 8.54 10.94 -16.99
CA ARG A 148 9.25 11.08 -15.71
C ARG A 148 9.96 9.79 -15.31
N ASP A 149 11.19 9.66 -15.78
CA ASP A 149 12.13 8.69 -15.24
C ASP A 149 12.93 9.34 -14.10
N ASP A 150 12.36 9.41 -12.90
CA ASP A 150 13.03 9.97 -11.74
C ASP A 150 13.91 8.90 -11.05
N PRO A 151 15.25 9.01 -11.16
CA PRO A 151 16.16 8.04 -10.54
C PRO A 151 16.03 8.01 -9.02
N THR A 152 15.53 9.07 -8.37
CA THR A 152 15.31 9.11 -6.92
C THR A 152 14.18 8.18 -6.48
N LEU A 153 13.32 7.76 -7.40
CA LEU A 153 12.24 6.81 -7.16
C LEU A 153 12.63 5.36 -7.41
N LYS A 154 13.85 5.11 -7.90
CA LYS A 154 14.40 3.76 -8.11
C LYS A 154 15.23 3.27 -6.94
N ARG A 155 15.78 4.19 -6.18
CA ARG A 155 16.62 3.90 -5.01
C ARG A 155 16.21 4.74 -3.81
N LEU A 156 16.39 4.18 -2.64
CA LEU A 156 16.04 4.84 -1.38
C LEU A 156 16.91 6.09 -1.11
N SER A 157 18.11 6.11 -1.66
CA SER A 157 19.01 7.26 -1.70
C SER A 157 19.88 7.19 -2.97
N GLY A 158 20.64 8.21 -3.29
CA GLY A 158 21.50 8.23 -4.49
C GLY A 158 22.47 7.05 -4.60
N THR A 159 22.88 6.46 -3.48
CA THR A 159 23.77 5.28 -3.40
C THR A 159 23.14 4.12 -2.61
N GLY A 160 21.85 4.23 -2.27
CA GLY A 160 21.16 3.30 -1.40
C GLY A 160 20.61 2.06 -2.11
N ILE A 161 19.81 1.32 -1.36
CA ILE A 161 19.15 0.11 -1.82
C ILE A 161 18.05 0.41 -2.85
N THR A 162 17.66 -0.60 -3.60
CA THR A 162 16.50 -0.53 -4.50
C THR A 162 15.24 -0.19 -3.71
N MET A 163 14.45 0.76 -4.23
CA MET A 163 13.15 1.08 -3.67
C MET A 163 12.09 0.13 -4.20
N TYR A 164 11.41 -0.55 -3.30
CA TYR A 164 10.23 -1.33 -3.59
C TYR A 164 8.97 -0.47 -3.46
N TRP A 165 8.00 -0.75 -4.29
CA TRP A 165 6.71 -0.06 -4.28
C TRP A 165 5.72 -0.84 -3.44
N ALA A 166 5.35 -0.27 -2.29
CA ALA A 166 4.34 -0.86 -1.41
C ALA A 166 2.89 -0.70 -1.95
N THR A 167 2.74 -0.13 -3.14
CA THR A 167 1.43 0.10 -3.79
C THR A 167 0.69 -1.20 -4.05
N VAL A 168 1.39 -2.26 -4.49
CA VAL A 168 0.85 -3.60 -4.67
C VAL A 168 1.81 -4.61 -4.04
N VAL A 169 1.32 -5.36 -3.06
CA VAL A 169 2.08 -6.41 -2.37
C VAL A 169 1.27 -7.69 -2.37
N TYR A 170 1.83 -8.78 -2.90
CA TYR A 170 1.25 -10.10 -2.77
C TYR A 170 1.88 -10.84 -1.62
N PHE A 171 1.07 -11.49 -0.80
CA PHE A 171 1.57 -12.39 0.24
C PHE A 171 0.59 -13.54 0.54
N LYS A 172 1.16 -14.66 0.96
CA LYS A 172 0.47 -15.79 1.58
C LYS A 172 0.59 -15.71 3.10
N LYS A 173 -0.34 -16.35 3.82
CA LYS A 173 -0.21 -16.57 5.26
C LYS A 173 0.93 -17.58 5.52
N SER A 174 2.16 -17.06 5.62
CA SER A 174 3.37 -17.83 5.84
C SER A 174 4.25 -17.21 6.91
N ALA A 175 5.20 -17.98 7.45
CA ALA A 175 6.15 -17.49 8.44
C ALA A 175 7.03 -16.36 7.88
N PHE A 176 7.39 -16.41 6.59
CA PHE A 176 8.13 -15.35 5.93
C PHE A 176 7.33 -14.05 5.88
N ALA A 177 6.08 -14.10 5.40
CA ALA A 177 5.23 -12.92 5.32
C ALA A 177 4.94 -12.33 6.71
N GLU A 178 4.68 -13.16 7.72
CA GLU A 178 4.52 -12.72 9.11
C GLU A 178 5.74 -11.94 9.61
N GLN A 179 6.93 -12.53 9.43
CA GLN A 179 8.18 -11.88 9.85
C GLN A 179 8.46 -10.62 9.04
N PHE A 180 8.13 -10.60 7.74
CA PHE A 180 8.29 -9.43 6.91
C PHE A 180 7.48 -8.23 7.43
N PHE A 181 6.19 -8.42 7.70
CA PHE A 181 5.34 -7.35 8.23
C PHE A 181 5.75 -6.91 9.64
N LYS A 182 6.22 -7.83 10.50
CA LYS A 182 6.84 -7.48 11.78
C LYS A 182 8.09 -6.60 11.59
N THR A 183 8.91 -6.92 10.59
CA THR A 183 10.10 -6.12 10.25
C THR A 183 9.71 -4.74 9.72
N VAL A 184 8.66 -4.64 8.88
CA VAL A 184 8.13 -3.34 8.45
C VAL A 184 7.67 -2.49 9.64
N ALA A 185 6.94 -3.09 10.59
CA ALA A 185 6.51 -2.41 11.81
C ALA A 185 7.72 -1.92 12.62
N HIS A 186 8.74 -2.78 12.80
CA HIS A 186 9.96 -2.42 13.51
C HIS A 186 10.69 -1.25 12.83
N VAL A 187 10.81 -1.25 11.50
CA VAL A 187 11.41 -0.15 10.74
C VAL A 187 10.61 1.14 10.90
N ARG A 188 9.27 1.06 10.86
CA ARG A 188 8.37 2.20 11.11
C ARG A 188 8.60 2.80 12.50
N ASP A 189 8.61 1.97 13.52
CA ASP A 189 8.70 2.40 14.92
C ASP A 189 10.09 2.95 15.28
N ASN A 190 11.12 2.56 14.52
CA ASN A 190 12.50 3.02 14.65
C ASN A 190 12.94 3.87 13.44
N ARG A 191 12.00 4.61 12.84
CA ARG A 191 12.23 5.30 11.56
C ARG A 191 13.45 6.23 11.54
N GLU A 192 13.71 6.96 12.62
CA GLU A 192 14.82 7.90 12.69
C GLU A 192 16.16 7.19 12.52
N PHE A 193 16.34 6.06 13.21
CA PHE A 193 17.52 5.22 13.06
C PHE A 193 17.69 4.73 11.63
N TYR A 194 16.63 4.17 11.03
CA TYR A 194 16.70 3.65 9.68
C TYR A 194 16.83 4.73 8.62
N GLN A 195 16.28 5.91 8.85
CA GLN A 195 16.48 7.08 8.01
C GLN A 195 17.96 7.47 7.97
N ASP A 196 18.63 7.47 9.11
CA ASP A 196 20.05 7.78 9.19
C ASP A 196 20.94 6.71 8.54
N VAL A 197 20.62 5.44 8.75
CA VAL A 197 21.38 4.31 8.19
C VAL A 197 21.23 4.24 6.66
N TYR A 198 20.00 4.31 6.16
CA TYR A 198 19.69 4.15 4.73
C TYR A 198 19.66 5.47 3.97
N LYS A 199 19.83 6.61 4.65
CA LYS A 199 19.82 7.95 4.05
C LYS A 199 18.57 8.21 3.22
N TRP A 200 17.42 7.74 3.69
CA TRP A 200 16.20 8.00 2.93
C TRP A 200 15.86 9.51 2.94
N PRO A 201 15.28 10.03 1.84
CA PRO A 201 15.12 11.46 1.67
C PRO A 201 13.97 12.03 2.50
N GLY A 202 14.19 13.24 3.03
CA GLY A 202 13.17 14.02 3.72
C GLY A 202 12.79 13.48 5.09
N ASN A 203 11.86 14.17 5.75
CA ASN A 203 11.43 13.85 7.12
C ASN A 203 10.09 13.10 7.15
N LEU A 204 9.54 12.73 5.99
CA LEU A 204 8.25 12.07 5.91
C LEU A 204 8.40 10.56 5.96
N TYR A 205 7.53 9.93 6.75
CA TYR A 205 7.35 8.49 6.67
C TYR A 205 6.64 8.11 5.36
N ARG A 206 7.17 7.10 4.67
CA ARG A 206 6.54 6.46 3.52
C ARG A 206 6.55 4.95 3.71
N ASN A 207 5.43 4.30 3.41
CA ASN A 207 5.37 2.84 3.41
C ASN A 207 6.44 2.23 2.51
N ASP A 208 6.65 2.80 1.29
CA ASP A 208 7.68 2.34 0.36
C ASP A 208 9.07 2.23 0.99
N TYR A 209 9.43 3.21 1.85
CA TYR A 209 10.74 3.21 2.52
C TYR A 209 10.87 2.07 3.54
N SER A 210 9.86 1.93 4.41
CA SER A 210 9.88 0.87 5.42
C SER A 210 9.82 -0.52 4.79
N PHE A 211 9.02 -0.70 3.73
CA PHE A 211 8.96 -1.96 2.99
C PHE A 211 10.29 -2.26 2.26
N SER A 212 10.95 -1.25 1.68
CA SER A 212 12.25 -1.42 1.02
C SER A 212 13.35 -1.82 2.00
N VAL A 213 13.39 -1.18 3.18
CA VAL A 213 14.35 -1.53 4.23
C VAL A 213 14.08 -2.94 4.75
N ALA A 214 12.81 -3.27 5.02
CA ALA A 214 12.43 -4.62 5.44
C ALA A 214 12.79 -5.67 4.38
N ALA A 215 12.54 -5.39 3.10
CA ALA A 215 12.94 -6.27 2.00
C ALA A 215 14.45 -6.54 1.98
N HIS A 216 15.25 -5.49 2.13
CA HIS A 216 16.71 -5.62 2.18
C HIS A 216 17.18 -6.44 3.39
N MET A 217 16.62 -6.18 4.58
CA MET A 217 16.96 -6.94 5.81
C MET A 217 16.57 -8.42 5.68
N MET A 218 15.34 -8.70 5.23
CA MET A 218 14.80 -10.05 5.11
C MET A 218 15.48 -10.88 4.01
N SER A 219 16.10 -10.22 3.03
CA SER A 219 16.89 -10.86 1.96
C SER A 219 18.37 -11.08 2.35
N GLY A 220 18.73 -10.92 3.62
CA GLY A 220 20.13 -11.04 4.06
C GLY A 220 21.00 -9.89 3.55
N PHE A 221 20.44 -8.70 3.44
CA PHE A 221 21.11 -7.49 2.95
C PHE A 221 21.52 -7.57 1.47
N VAL A 222 20.80 -8.35 0.69
CA VAL A 222 20.98 -8.46 -0.77
C VAL A 222 19.97 -7.53 -1.46
N ASP A 223 20.47 -6.73 -2.41
CA ASP A 223 19.61 -5.87 -3.21
C ASP A 223 18.72 -6.71 -4.15
N LYS A 224 17.45 -6.31 -4.30
CA LYS A 224 16.44 -7.01 -5.11
C LYS A 224 16.20 -8.48 -4.71
N GLY A 225 16.35 -8.79 -3.43
CA GLY A 225 16.18 -10.16 -2.93
C GLY A 225 14.71 -10.62 -2.80
N ILE A 226 13.74 -9.73 -2.89
CA ILE A 226 12.31 -10.09 -2.93
C ILE A 226 11.85 -10.27 -4.38
N PRO A 227 11.17 -11.37 -4.73
CA PRO A 227 10.63 -11.60 -6.07
C PRO A 227 9.64 -10.49 -6.50
N GLN A 228 9.65 -10.17 -7.78
CA GLN A 228 8.64 -9.28 -8.36
C GLN A 228 7.31 -10.00 -8.57
N LEU A 229 6.24 -9.21 -8.58
CA LEU A 229 4.94 -9.67 -9.07
C LEU A 229 5.09 -10.15 -10.53
N PRO A 230 4.31 -11.16 -10.96
CA PRO A 230 4.34 -11.66 -12.34
C PRO A 230 3.62 -10.70 -13.31
N VAL A 231 3.91 -9.42 -13.18
CA VAL A 231 3.44 -8.32 -14.01
C VAL A 231 4.64 -7.51 -14.46
N PRO A 232 4.65 -6.93 -15.67
CA PRO A 232 5.86 -6.32 -16.21
C PRO A 232 6.33 -5.12 -15.37
N HIS A 233 5.42 -4.32 -14.88
CA HIS A 233 5.66 -3.16 -14.00
C HIS A 233 4.34 -2.66 -13.43
N LEU A 234 4.42 -1.83 -12.39
CA LEU A 234 3.27 -1.07 -11.90
C LEU A 234 3.15 0.24 -12.68
N TYR A 235 1.92 0.64 -12.98
CA TYR A 235 1.65 1.94 -13.58
C TYR A 235 1.45 3.00 -12.50
N LYS A 236 1.92 4.21 -12.78
CA LYS A 236 1.81 5.32 -11.85
C LYS A 236 1.74 6.65 -12.61
N THR A 237 1.12 7.66 -12.00
CA THR A 237 1.20 9.07 -12.40
C THR A 237 2.00 9.84 -11.36
N PHE A 238 2.72 10.86 -11.77
CA PHE A 238 3.45 11.78 -10.91
C PHE A 238 2.78 13.15 -10.88
#